data_7c5fcd1b7ab990b40a2d6b274ba1a243
#
_entry.id   7c5fcd1b7ab990b40a2d6b274ba1a243
#
_cell.length_a   1.000
_cell.length_b   1.000
_cell.length_c   1.000
_cell.angle_alpha   90.00
_cell.angle_beta   90.00
_cell.angle_gamma   90.00
#
_symmetry.space_group_name_H-M   'P 1'
#
loop_
_entity.id
_entity.type
_entity.pdbx_description
1 polymer ?
#
loop_
_entity_poly.entity_id
_entity_poly.type
_entity_poly.pdbx_seq_one_letter_code
_entity_poly.pdbx_strand_id
1 'polypeptide(L)'
;DIFTKWMAQELAFRHGDKIRVNAIAPGFFIGNQNRKLLTNEDGSFTDRANSILKNTPMGRFGDISELNGTVHYLLSDASSFVTGSIFDVDGGFSSFSGV
;
A
#
# COMPACT_ATOMS: atom_id res chain seq x y z
N ASP A 1 0.55 -11.06 3.17
CA ASP A 1 0.68 -12.28 2.41
C ASP A 1 1.31 -13.40 3.26
N ILE A 2 1.34 -14.59 2.70
CA ILE A 2 1.81 -15.77 3.43
C ILE A 2 3.27 -15.63 3.87
N PHE A 3 4.12 -15.08 3.02
CA PHE A 3 5.54 -14.90 3.33
C PHE A 3 5.74 -13.94 4.51
N THR A 4 5.02 -12.83 4.51
CA THR A 4 5.09 -11.85 5.61
C THR A 4 4.69 -12.50 6.93
N LYS A 5 3.59 -13.24 6.92
CA LYS A 5 3.09 -13.92 8.13
C LYS A 5 4.05 -15.01 8.62
N TRP A 6 4.58 -15.79 7.70
CA TRP A 6 5.54 -16.82 8.04
C TRP A 6 6.81 -16.22 8.65
N MET A 7 7.36 -15.20 8.01
CA MET A 7 8.58 -14.57 8.51
C MET A 7 8.37 -13.91 9.87
N ALA A 8 7.21 -13.27 10.07
CA ALA A 8 6.88 -12.66 11.35
C ALA A 8 6.85 -13.68 12.48
N GLN A 9 6.22 -14.82 12.26
CA GLN A 9 6.17 -15.91 13.24
C GLN A 9 7.56 -16.45 13.54
N GLU A 10 8.32 -16.74 12.50
CA GLU A 10 9.64 -17.35 12.64
C GLU A 10 10.57 -16.47 13.45
N LEU A 11 10.59 -15.17 13.14
CA LEU A 11 11.44 -14.23 13.85
C LEU A 11 10.95 -13.95 15.28
N ALA A 12 9.65 -13.96 15.51
CA ALA A 12 9.12 -13.80 16.85
C ALA A 12 9.43 -14.99 17.75
N PHE A 13 9.30 -16.21 17.22
CA PHE A 13 9.67 -17.40 17.98
C PHE A 13 11.15 -17.45 18.33
N ARG A 14 12.01 -16.94 17.45
CA ARG A 14 13.46 -16.95 17.66
C ARG A 14 13.97 -15.78 18.50
N HIS A 15 13.35 -14.62 18.38
CA HIS A 15 13.89 -13.38 18.92
C HIS A 15 12.90 -12.62 19.83
N GLY A 16 11.72 -13.19 20.09
CA GLY A 16 10.71 -12.54 20.92
C GLY A 16 10.14 -11.30 20.23
N ASP A 17 10.02 -10.21 20.96
CA ASP A 17 9.44 -8.98 20.46
C ASP A 17 10.46 -8.00 19.86
N LYS A 18 11.69 -8.45 19.64
CA LYS A 18 12.76 -7.57 19.15
C LYS A 18 12.70 -7.31 17.65
N ILE A 19 12.08 -8.22 16.90
CA ILE A 19 11.98 -8.09 15.45
C ILE A 19 10.54 -8.27 15.04
N ARG A 20 10.04 -7.30 14.27
CA ARG A 20 8.69 -7.33 13.72
C ARG A 20 8.76 -7.28 12.20
N VAL A 21 7.84 -7.95 11.54
CA VAL A 21 7.75 -7.99 10.08
C VAL A 21 6.32 -7.69 9.68
N ASN A 22 6.13 -6.61 8.97
CA ASN A 22 4.84 -6.21 8.43
C ASN A 22 5.00 -5.81 6.97
N ALA A 23 3.92 -5.77 6.25
CA ALA A 23 3.92 -5.40 4.85
C ALA A 23 2.95 -4.27 4.59
N ILE A 24 3.25 -3.47 3.58
CA ILE A 24 2.33 -2.47 3.06
C ILE A 24 1.93 -2.94 1.65
N ALA A 25 0.62 -2.97 1.41
CA ALA A 25 0.07 -3.28 0.09
C ALA A 25 -0.47 -1.98 -0.50
N PRO A 26 0.32 -1.26 -1.30
CA PRO A 26 -0.13 0.00 -1.88
C PRO A 26 -1.07 -0.26 -3.05
N GLY A 27 -2.03 0.63 -3.23
CA GLY A 27 -2.83 0.67 -4.44
C GLY A 27 -2.08 1.37 -5.57
N PHE A 28 -2.78 2.21 -6.30
CA PHE A 28 -2.19 2.91 -7.44
C PHE A 28 -1.83 4.35 -7.05
N PHE A 29 -0.53 4.64 -7.11
CA PHE A 29 0.02 5.95 -6.80
C PHE A 29 0.57 6.56 -8.07
N ILE A 30 0.50 7.88 -8.17
CA ILE A 30 1.06 8.60 -9.30
C ILE A 30 2.29 9.39 -8.81
N GLY A 31 3.37 9.27 -9.55
CA GLY A 31 4.62 9.96 -9.29
C GLY A 31 5.30 10.32 -10.59
N ASN A 32 6.47 10.94 -10.49
CA ASN A 32 7.20 11.39 -11.68
C ASN A 32 7.55 10.25 -12.63
N GLN A 33 7.77 9.04 -12.09
CA GLN A 33 8.21 7.90 -12.89
C GLN A 33 7.10 7.30 -13.74
N ASN A 34 5.87 7.28 -13.25
CA ASN A 34 4.76 6.63 -13.94
C ASN A 34 3.74 7.61 -14.53
N ARG A 35 3.90 8.89 -14.31
CA ARG A 35 2.96 9.90 -14.82
C ARG A 35 2.79 9.82 -16.33
N LYS A 36 3.87 9.60 -17.05
CA LYS A 36 3.83 9.48 -18.52
C LYS A 36 3.07 8.25 -19.01
N LEU A 37 3.02 7.19 -18.19
CA LEU A 37 2.29 5.97 -18.52
C LEU A 37 0.78 6.11 -18.28
N LEU A 38 0.39 7.07 -17.46
CA LEU A 38 -1.00 7.25 -17.03
C LEU A 38 -1.64 8.50 -17.65
N THR A 39 -0.86 9.36 -18.32
CA THR A 39 -1.37 10.59 -18.90
C THR A 39 -1.06 10.66 -20.39
N ASN A 40 -1.97 11.26 -21.14
CA ASN A 40 -1.78 11.60 -22.54
C ASN A 40 -0.94 12.88 -22.67
N GLU A 41 -0.53 13.23 -23.90
CA GLU A 41 0.27 14.43 -24.17
C GLU A 41 -0.45 15.73 -23.72
N ASP A 42 -1.77 15.74 -23.78
CA ASP A 42 -2.58 16.90 -23.38
C ASP A 42 -2.82 16.99 -21.87
N GLY A 43 -2.26 16.05 -21.09
CA GLY A 43 -2.41 16.01 -19.64
C GLY A 43 -3.61 15.22 -19.15
N SER A 44 -4.50 14.77 -20.02
CA SER A 44 -5.63 13.94 -19.62
C SER A 44 -5.16 12.52 -19.28
N PHE A 45 -5.97 11.79 -18.51
CA PHE A 45 -5.64 10.40 -18.17
C PHE A 45 -5.89 9.47 -19.34
N THR A 46 -5.03 8.44 -19.44
CA THR A 46 -5.22 7.36 -20.41
C THR A 46 -6.44 6.50 -20.04
N ASP A 47 -6.89 5.66 -20.97
CA ASP A 47 -7.98 4.71 -20.69
C ASP A 47 -7.63 3.78 -19.55
N ARG A 48 -6.36 3.35 -19.47
CA ARG A 48 -5.89 2.52 -18.34
C ARG A 48 -6.00 3.25 -17.02
N ALA A 49 -5.59 4.52 -16.98
CA ALA A 49 -5.67 5.32 -15.76
C ALA A 49 -7.12 5.50 -15.34
N ASN A 50 -8.02 5.80 -16.28
CA ASN A 50 -9.44 5.96 -15.98
C ASN A 50 -10.07 4.67 -15.48
N SER A 51 -9.65 3.51 -16.00
CA SER A 51 -10.11 2.21 -15.53
C SER A 51 -9.69 1.97 -14.08
N ILE A 52 -8.44 2.30 -13.74
CA ILE A 52 -7.95 2.21 -12.37
C ILE A 52 -8.77 3.11 -11.42
N LEU A 53 -9.00 4.35 -11.83
CA LEU A 53 -9.76 5.31 -11.03
C LEU A 53 -11.20 4.87 -10.81
N LYS A 54 -11.82 4.27 -11.83
CA LYS A 54 -13.17 3.75 -11.72
C LYS A 54 -13.28 2.65 -10.67
N ASN A 55 -12.24 1.86 -10.50
CA ASN A 55 -12.21 0.76 -9.55
C ASN A 55 -11.57 1.12 -8.21
N THR A 56 -11.23 2.39 -8.02
CA THR A 56 -10.70 2.92 -6.76
C THR A 56 -11.81 3.75 -6.10
N PRO A 57 -12.42 3.27 -5.00
CA PRO A 57 -13.55 3.99 -4.38
C PRO A 57 -13.29 5.46 -4.06
N MET A 58 -12.07 5.83 -3.63
CA MET A 58 -11.74 7.23 -3.39
C MET A 58 -11.64 8.07 -4.67
N GLY A 59 -11.62 7.43 -5.84
CA GLY A 59 -11.71 8.13 -7.12
C GLY A 59 -10.49 8.94 -7.52
N ARG A 60 -9.32 8.65 -6.95
CA ARG A 60 -8.07 9.32 -7.29
C ARG A 60 -6.89 8.41 -7.09
N PHE A 61 -5.77 8.77 -7.69
CA PHE A 61 -4.49 8.14 -7.39
C PHE A 61 -3.98 8.63 -6.03
N GLY A 62 -3.22 7.78 -5.34
CA GLY A 62 -2.54 8.18 -4.14
C GLY A 62 -1.31 9.03 -4.48
N ASP A 63 -0.97 9.94 -3.57
CA ASP A 63 0.32 10.61 -3.58
C ASP A 63 1.32 9.78 -2.80
N ILE A 64 2.57 9.69 -3.27
CA ILE A 64 3.59 8.86 -2.62
C ILE A 64 3.77 9.26 -1.16
N SER A 65 3.63 10.54 -0.82
CA SER A 65 3.73 11.02 0.56
C SER A 65 2.65 10.42 1.48
N GLU A 66 1.56 9.92 0.91
CA GLU A 66 0.48 9.32 1.71
C GLU A 66 0.84 7.93 2.26
N LEU A 67 1.97 7.37 1.86
CA LEU A 67 2.53 6.16 2.48
C LEU A 67 3.34 6.47 3.74
N ASN A 68 3.76 7.70 3.92
CA ASN A 68 4.68 8.07 5.00
C ASN A 68 4.13 7.76 6.39
N GLY A 69 2.85 8.06 6.63
CA GLY A 69 2.24 7.81 7.93
C GLY A 69 2.24 6.35 8.32
N THR A 70 1.93 5.46 7.38
CA THR A 70 1.95 4.01 7.61
C THR A 70 3.36 3.52 7.86
N VAL A 71 4.33 3.99 7.07
CA VAL A 71 5.74 3.62 7.26
C VAL A 71 6.23 4.08 8.64
N HIS A 72 5.96 5.33 9.01
CA HIS A 72 6.36 5.86 10.32
C HIS A 72 5.72 5.07 11.47
N TYR A 73 4.45 4.76 11.36
CA TYR A 73 3.76 3.95 12.38
C TYR A 73 4.44 2.59 12.55
N LEU A 74 4.72 1.91 11.44
CA LEU A 74 5.29 0.56 11.48
C LEU A 74 6.75 0.53 11.96
N LEU A 75 7.49 1.63 11.78
CA LEU A 75 8.86 1.77 12.23
C LEU A 75 8.97 2.28 13.66
N SER A 76 7.87 2.71 14.26
CA SER A 76 7.88 3.32 15.58
C SER A 76 7.43 2.35 16.66
N ASP A 77 7.65 2.73 17.91
CA ASP A 77 7.18 1.98 19.07
C ASP A 77 5.66 1.98 19.20
N ALA A 78 4.96 2.87 18.47
CA ALA A 78 3.50 2.90 18.43
C ALA A 78 2.93 1.58 17.90
N SER A 79 3.69 0.84 17.09
CA SER A 79 3.30 -0.46 16.54
C SER A 79 4.01 -1.63 17.21
N SER A 80 4.43 -1.47 18.45
CA SER A 80 5.29 -2.46 19.14
C SER A 80 4.66 -3.85 19.29
N PHE A 81 3.34 -3.95 19.24
CA PHE A 81 2.65 -5.25 19.32
C PHE A 81 2.09 -5.69 17.97
N VAL A 82 2.55 -5.09 16.87
CA VAL A 82 2.07 -5.36 15.51
C VAL A 82 3.15 -6.10 14.73
N THR A 83 2.87 -7.35 14.39
CA THR A 83 3.74 -8.14 13.51
C THR A 83 2.87 -9.08 12.68
N GLY A 84 3.30 -9.39 11.47
CA GLY A 84 2.57 -10.26 10.57
C GLY A 84 1.36 -9.60 9.92
N SER A 85 1.23 -8.29 10.00
CA SER A 85 0.10 -7.55 9.44
C SER A 85 0.40 -7.01 8.05
N ILE A 86 -0.65 -6.92 7.24
CA ILE A 86 -0.58 -6.34 5.91
C ILE A 86 -1.52 -5.14 5.90
N PHE A 87 -0.96 -3.97 5.58
CA PHE A 87 -1.69 -2.71 5.63
C PHE A 87 -2.01 -2.26 4.20
N ASP A 88 -3.28 -2.28 3.85
CA ASP A 88 -3.74 -1.78 2.56
C ASP A 88 -3.76 -0.25 2.59
N VAL A 89 -3.06 0.38 1.66
CA VAL A 89 -3.06 1.83 1.46
C VAL A 89 -3.38 2.06 0.00
N ASP A 90 -4.67 2.01 -0.35
CA ASP A 90 -5.09 1.81 -1.73
C ASP A 90 -6.35 2.57 -2.13
N GLY A 91 -6.82 3.51 -1.31
CA GLY A 91 -8.04 4.27 -1.62
C GLY A 91 -9.29 3.41 -1.70
N GLY A 92 -9.27 2.22 -1.12
CA GLY A 92 -10.39 1.29 -1.11
C GLY A 92 -10.36 0.26 -2.24
N PHE A 93 -9.32 0.27 -3.08
CA PHE A 93 -9.27 -0.60 -4.26
C PHE A 93 -9.49 -2.07 -3.91
N SER A 94 -8.79 -2.59 -2.90
CA SER A 94 -8.90 -4.01 -2.53
C SER A 94 -10.22 -4.37 -1.86
N SER A 95 -10.98 -3.37 -1.40
CA SER A 95 -12.28 -3.57 -0.78
C SER A 95 -13.44 -3.56 -1.78
N PHE A 96 -13.18 -3.12 -2.99
CA PHE A 96 -14.21 -2.94 -4.02
C PHE A 96 -14.35 -4.21 -4.85
N SER A 97 -15.58 -4.75 -4.91
CA SER A 97 -15.86 -5.98 -5.65
C SER A 97 -16.20 -5.74 -7.13
N GLY A 98 -16.36 -4.51 -7.55
CA GLY A 98 -16.76 -4.17 -8.91
C GLY A 98 -18.27 -4.17 -9.14
N VAL A 99 -19.03 -4.32 -8.09
CA VAL A 99 -20.50 -4.31 -8.17
C VAL A 99 -21.10 -3.31 -7.21
#